data_a669fdd54e06131724bd81d7b9f12806
#
_entry.id   a669fdd54e06131724bd81d7b9f12806
#
_cell.length_a   1.000
_cell.length_b   1.000
_cell.length_c   1.000
_cell.angle_alpha   90.00
_cell.angle_beta   90.00
_cell.angle_gamma   90.00
#
_symmetry.space_group_name_H-M   'P 1'
#
loop_
_entity.id
_entity.type
_entity.pdbx_description
1 polymer ?
#
loop_
_entity_poly.entity_id
_entity_poly.type
_entity_poly.pdbx_seq_one_letter_code
_entity_poly.pdbx_strand_id
1 'polypeptide(L)'
;MAKPLEQAYQEKLISAEQAATLVKSGHKIFLGEFTQGVEAFEAALALRKNELKDVILVTTTRVKPMKCVEADPKRESFIWNDWHFSGLGRKFGEKGLASYIPLCYHQAPQNIGLYEDPDIVVIQVAPMDKNGFFNFSTSCSMTPAYCRKGKKVIVEVNVHAPKCLGGLDEAI
;
A
#
# COMPACT_ATOMS: atom_id res chain seq x y z
N MET A 1 11.99 26.25 16.79
CA MET A 1 11.61 26.55 15.38
C MET A 1 11.35 25.23 14.66
N ALA A 2 10.30 25.16 13.83
CA ALA A 2 10.06 23.99 12.99
C ALA A 2 11.21 23.83 11.98
N LYS A 3 11.61 22.57 11.70
CA LYS A 3 12.62 22.28 10.67
C LYS A 3 12.10 22.71 9.29
N PRO A 4 12.98 23.16 8.37
CA PRO A 4 12.61 23.35 6.98
C PRO A 4 12.04 22.06 6.38
N LEU A 5 11.00 22.16 5.56
CA LEU A 5 10.31 21.00 4.97
C LEU A 5 11.26 20.08 4.21
N GLU A 6 12.14 20.64 3.42
CA GLU A 6 13.13 19.86 2.66
C GLU A 6 14.05 19.06 3.58
N GLN A 7 14.54 19.66 4.66
CA GLN A 7 15.37 18.94 5.63
C GLN A 7 14.60 17.80 6.30
N ALA A 8 13.33 18.04 6.69
CA ALA A 8 12.48 17.03 7.29
C ALA A 8 12.17 15.88 6.31
N TYR A 9 12.06 16.17 5.01
CA TYR A 9 11.89 15.18 3.96
C TYR A 9 13.14 14.31 3.80
N GLN A 10 14.31 14.93 3.68
CA GLN A 10 15.58 14.22 3.52
C GLN A 10 15.89 13.29 4.71
N GLU A 11 15.58 13.71 5.92
CA GLU A 11 15.76 12.88 7.12
C GLU A 11 14.84 11.65 7.16
N LYS A 12 13.69 11.71 6.47
CA LYS A 12 12.72 10.60 6.38
C LYS A 12 12.90 9.72 5.14
N LEU A 13 13.73 10.16 4.21
CA LEU A 13 13.95 9.42 2.97
C LEU A 13 14.75 8.15 3.27
N ILE A 14 14.19 7.01 2.89
CA ILE A 14 14.79 5.68 3.09
C ILE A 14 14.69 4.88 1.79
N SER A 15 15.51 3.85 1.65
CA SER A 15 15.41 2.93 0.52
C SER A 15 14.20 1.99 0.66
N ALA A 16 13.81 1.36 -0.44
CA ALA A 16 12.73 0.36 -0.43
C ALA A 16 13.07 -0.83 0.48
N GLU A 17 14.32 -1.24 0.53
CA GLU A 17 14.82 -2.31 1.40
C GLU A 17 14.70 -1.90 2.86
N GLN A 18 15.11 -0.68 3.21
CA GLN A 18 14.94 -0.15 4.56
C GLN A 18 13.47 -0.06 4.95
N ALA A 19 12.61 0.41 4.04
CA ALA A 19 11.17 0.44 4.27
C ALA A 19 10.61 -0.97 4.51
N ALA A 20 11.02 -1.96 3.72
CA ALA A 20 10.60 -3.35 3.90
C ALA A 20 11.01 -3.93 5.27
N THR A 21 12.13 -3.49 5.88
CA THR A 21 12.53 -3.95 7.23
C THR A 21 11.55 -3.56 8.33
N LEU A 22 10.70 -2.59 8.10
CA LEU A 22 9.66 -2.17 9.05
C LEU A 22 8.52 -3.19 9.17
N VAL A 23 8.41 -4.10 8.20
CA VAL A 23 7.41 -5.18 8.21
C VAL A 23 7.84 -6.28 9.16
N LYS A 24 6.89 -6.75 9.96
CA LYS A 24 7.04 -7.88 10.87
C LYS A 24 6.02 -8.97 10.55
N SER A 25 6.28 -10.20 10.97
CA SER A 25 5.30 -11.29 10.90
C SER A 25 3.99 -10.88 11.58
N GLY A 26 2.87 -11.27 11.00
CA GLY A 26 1.54 -10.94 11.48
C GLY A 26 1.06 -9.52 11.16
N HIS A 27 1.88 -8.65 10.55
CA HIS A 27 1.43 -7.31 10.16
C HIS A 27 0.36 -7.37 9.08
N LYS A 28 -0.60 -6.44 9.16
CA LYS A 28 -1.55 -6.12 8.10
C LYS A 28 -1.06 -4.90 7.35
N ILE A 29 -0.87 -5.04 6.05
CA ILE A 29 -0.32 -4.00 5.19
C ILE A 29 -1.34 -3.67 4.11
N PHE A 30 -1.77 -2.42 4.06
CA PHE A 30 -2.49 -1.90 2.92
C PHE A 30 -1.49 -1.45 1.86
N LEU A 31 -1.63 -1.97 0.65
CA LEU A 31 -0.84 -1.57 -0.52
C LEU A 31 -1.71 -0.76 -1.46
N GLY A 32 -1.18 0.31 -1.99
CA GLY A 32 -1.89 1.27 -2.83
C GLY A 32 -2.78 0.63 -3.89
N GLU A 33 -3.87 1.30 -4.19
CA GLU A 33 -4.98 0.81 -5.00
C GLU A 33 -4.81 1.12 -6.48
N PHE A 34 -5.43 0.32 -7.34
CA PHE A 34 -5.51 0.52 -8.79
C PHE A 34 -4.13 0.81 -9.41
N THR A 35 -3.89 2.05 -9.80
CA THR A 35 -2.67 2.52 -10.45
C THR A 35 -1.54 2.92 -9.49
N GLN A 36 -1.80 2.95 -8.18
CA GLN A 36 -0.82 3.25 -7.13
C GLN A 36 0.03 2.02 -6.73
N GLY A 37 0.52 1.27 -7.68
CA GLY A 37 1.37 0.12 -7.41
C GLY A 37 2.70 0.55 -6.76
N VAL A 38 3.00 -0.02 -5.60
CA VAL A 38 4.23 0.24 -4.81
C VAL A 38 5.30 -0.80 -5.15
N GLU A 39 5.79 -0.72 -6.37
CA GLU A 39 6.57 -1.80 -6.99
C GLU A 39 7.97 -1.98 -6.39
N ALA A 40 8.61 -0.90 -5.96
CA ALA A 40 9.93 -0.97 -5.34
C ALA A 40 9.80 -1.59 -3.93
N PHE A 41 8.84 -1.13 -3.14
CA PHE A 41 8.55 -1.69 -1.83
C PHE A 41 8.18 -3.18 -1.91
N GLU A 42 7.27 -3.56 -2.82
CA GLU A 42 6.87 -4.96 -3.00
C GLU A 42 8.05 -5.85 -3.40
N ALA A 43 8.94 -5.37 -4.28
CA ALA A 43 10.13 -6.13 -4.67
C ALA A 43 11.04 -6.39 -3.47
N ALA A 44 11.29 -5.37 -2.65
CA ALA A 44 12.10 -5.50 -1.45
C ALA A 44 11.42 -6.41 -0.40
N LEU A 45 10.12 -6.28 -0.21
CA LEU A 45 9.37 -7.12 0.73
C LEU A 45 9.36 -8.60 0.30
N ALA A 46 9.22 -8.88 -0.99
CA ALA A 46 9.22 -10.24 -1.53
C ALA A 46 10.53 -11.00 -1.24
N LEU A 47 11.66 -10.30 -1.18
CA LEU A 47 12.95 -10.90 -0.83
C LEU A 47 13.00 -11.41 0.63
N ARG A 48 12.12 -10.88 1.48
CA ARG A 48 12.06 -11.26 2.90
C ARG A 48 11.12 -12.43 3.21
N LYS A 49 10.63 -13.14 2.20
CA LYS A 49 9.68 -14.25 2.36
C LYS A 49 10.12 -15.33 3.36
N ASN A 50 11.42 -15.60 3.45
CA ASN A 50 11.93 -16.62 4.36
C ASN A 50 12.07 -16.15 5.82
N GLU A 51 11.92 -14.83 6.05
CA GLU A 51 12.02 -14.20 7.38
C GLU A 51 10.66 -13.92 8.00
N LEU A 52 9.63 -13.80 7.16
CA LEU A 52 8.30 -13.34 7.55
C LEU A 52 7.28 -14.48 7.52
N LYS A 53 6.26 -14.38 8.38
CA LYS A 53 5.10 -15.28 8.42
C LYS A 53 3.82 -14.49 8.63
N ASP A 54 2.74 -14.96 8.01
CA ASP A 54 1.39 -14.46 8.22
C ASP A 54 1.23 -12.94 7.97
N VAL A 55 1.98 -12.40 7.00
CA VAL A 55 1.83 -10.99 6.60
C VAL A 55 0.62 -10.87 5.70
N ILE A 56 -0.39 -10.13 6.15
CA ILE A 56 -1.62 -9.91 5.40
C ILE A 56 -1.44 -8.69 4.50
N LEU A 57 -1.56 -8.91 3.19
CA LEU A 57 -1.51 -7.85 2.17
C LEU A 57 -2.93 -7.54 1.73
N VAL A 58 -3.37 -6.31 1.95
CA VAL A 58 -4.72 -5.85 1.60
C VAL A 58 -4.65 -4.92 0.40
N THR A 59 -5.47 -5.19 -0.60
CA THR A 59 -5.60 -4.34 -1.79
C THR A 59 -7.07 -4.20 -2.18
N THR A 60 -7.39 -3.21 -3.02
CA THR A 60 -8.73 -3.07 -3.60
C THR A 60 -8.77 -3.62 -5.01
N THR A 61 -7.76 -3.38 -5.80
CA THR A 61 -7.61 -3.89 -7.17
C THR A 61 -6.16 -3.73 -7.58
N ARG A 62 -5.63 -4.74 -8.22
CA ARG A 62 -4.27 -4.70 -8.76
C ARG A 62 -4.29 -4.72 -10.27
N VAL A 63 -3.49 -3.86 -10.88
CA VAL A 63 -3.26 -3.82 -12.33
C VAL A 63 -2.00 -4.58 -12.75
N LYS A 64 -1.10 -4.86 -11.79
CA LYS A 64 0.11 -5.67 -11.98
C LYS A 64 0.15 -6.82 -11.00
N PRO A 65 0.78 -7.95 -11.36
CA PRO A 65 0.97 -9.08 -10.44
C PRO A 65 1.66 -8.67 -9.14
N MET A 66 1.29 -9.31 -8.05
CA MET A 66 1.89 -9.05 -6.73
C MET A 66 3.18 -9.84 -6.58
N LYS A 67 4.31 -9.16 -6.53
CA LYS A 67 5.65 -9.77 -6.39
C LYS A 67 5.78 -10.64 -5.15
N CYS A 68 5.18 -10.21 -4.03
CA CYS A 68 5.18 -10.99 -2.79
C CYS A 68 4.47 -12.34 -2.97
N VAL A 69 3.30 -12.33 -3.65
CA VAL A 69 2.52 -13.55 -3.86
C VAL A 69 3.18 -14.48 -4.88
N GLU A 70 3.78 -13.91 -5.94
CA GLU A 70 4.55 -14.70 -6.92
C GLU A 70 5.79 -15.35 -6.28
N ALA A 71 6.42 -14.68 -5.33
CA ALA A 71 7.59 -15.20 -4.62
C ALA A 71 7.22 -16.29 -3.61
N ASP A 72 5.98 -16.33 -3.13
CA ASP A 72 5.49 -17.25 -2.08
C ASP A 72 4.29 -18.10 -2.54
N PRO A 73 4.48 -19.02 -3.50
CA PRO A 73 3.39 -19.84 -4.03
C PRO A 73 2.77 -20.82 -3.02
N LYS A 74 3.40 -21.01 -1.85
CA LYS A 74 2.89 -21.85 -0.78
C LYS A 74 2.10 -21.07 0.27
N ARG A 75 2.06 -19.75 0.20
CA ARG A 75 1.40 -18.87 1.18
C ARG A 75 1.93 -19.07 2.61
N GLU A 76 3.22 -19.28 2.77
CA GLU A 76 3.85 -19.46 4.08
C GLU A 76 4.15 -18.12 4.75
N SER A 77 4.30 -17.06 3.94
CA SER A 77 4.72 -15.73 4.39
C SER A 77 3.68 -14.65 4.12
N PHE A 78 3.02 -14.70 2.97
CA PHE A 78 2.12 -13.65 2.52
C PHE A 78 0.71 -14.16 2.25
N ILE A 79 -0.28 -13.47 2.81
CA ILE A 79 -1.71 -13.74 2.62
C ILE A 79 -2.32 -12.55 1.89
N TRP A 80 -2.71 -12.73 0.64
CA TRP A 80 -3.31 -11.65 -0.14
C TRP A 80 -4.83 -11.64 0.00
N ASN A 81 -5.36 -10.53 0.48
CA ASN A 81 -6.77 -10.21 0.56
C ASN A 81 -7.08 -9.05 -0.39
N ASP A 82 -8.02 -9.27 -1.30
CA ASP A 82 -8.40 -8.28 -2.31
C ASP A 82 -9.92 -8.00 -2.26
N TRP A 83 -10.29 -6.73 -2.19
CA TRP A 83 -11.69 -6.33 -2.03
C TRP A 83 -12.44 -6.25 -3.35
N HIS A 84 -11.72 -6.14 -4.45
CA HIS A 84 -12.33 -6.05 -5.76
C HIS A 84 -11.54 -6.90 -6.75
N PHE A 85 -11.94 -8.15 -6.89
CA PHE A 85 -11.28 -9.10 -7.79
C PHE A 85 -11.32 -8.65 -9.25
N SER A 86 -10.23 -8.05 -9.69
CA SER A 86 -9.89 -7.81 -11.09
C SER A 86 -9.57 -9.14 -11.81
N GLY A 87 -9.19 -9.06 -13.08
CA GLY A 87 -8.69 -10.22 -13.80
C GLY A 87 -7.50 -10.90 -13.11
N LEU A 88 -6.62 -10.10 -12.48
CA LEU A 88 -5.49 -10.63 -11.70
C LEU A 88 -5.95 -11.30 -10.41
N GLY A 89 -6.82 -10.65 -9.63
CA GLY A 89 -7.37 -11.23 -8.41
C GLY A 89 -8.02 -12.59 -8.66
N ARG A 90 -8.83 -12.72 -9.73
CA ARG A 90 -9.42 -13.99 -10.13
C ARG A 90 -8.38 -15.05 -10.49
N LYS A 91 -7.41 -14.70 -11.34
CA LYS A 91 -6.32 -15.60 -11.76
C LYS A 91 -5.51 -16.16 -10.58
N PHE A 92 -5.22 -15.32 -9.59
CA PHE A 92 -4.53 -15.76 -8.37
C PHE A 92 -5.47 -16.48 -7.41
N GLY A 93 -6.75 -16.09 -7.33
CA GLY A 93 -7.77 -16.77 -6.55
C GLY A 93 -8.01 -18.21 -7.00
N GLU A 94 -8.07 -18.47 -8.33
CA GLU A 94 -8.16 -19.82 -8.90
C GLU A 94 -6.99 -20.73 -8.47
N LYS A 95 -5.84 -20.14 -8.18
CA LYS A 95 -4.66 -20.85 -7.66
C LYS A 95 -4.63 -20.95 -6.13
N GLY A 96 -5.66 -20.44 -5.44
CA GLY A 96 -5.68 -20.35 -3.98
C GLY A 96 -4.73 -19.33 -3.38
N LEU A 97 -4.20 -18.40 -4.18
CA LEU A 97 -3.18 -17.42 -3.77
C LEU A 97 -3.75 -16.04 -3.42
N ALA A 98 -5.02 -15.80 -3.69
CA ALA A 98 -5.73 -14.59 -3.29
C ALA A 98 -7.07 -14.93 -2.66
N SER A 99 -7.47 -14.20 -1.65
CA SER A 99 -8.77 -14.30 -1.01
C SER A 99 -9.62 -13.07 -1.33
N TYR A 100 -10.88 -13.29 -1.73
CA TYR A 100 -11.83 -12.20 -1.97
C TYR A 100 -12.48 -11.78 -0.66
N ILE A 101 -12.49 -10.48 -0.39
CA ILE A 101 -13.26 -9.91 0.72
C ILE A 101 -14.50 -9.24 0.15
N PRO A 102 -15.71 -9.81 0.35
CA PRO A 102 -16.95 -9.23 -0.15
C PRO A 102 -17.29 -7.96 0.64
N LEU A 103 -17.20 -6.82 -0.02
CA LEU A 103 -17.49 -5.52 0.58
C LEU A 103 -18.06 -4.57 -0.48
N CYS A 104 -19.08 -3.81 -0.12
CA CYS A 104 -19.53 -2.72 -0.97
C CYS A 104 -18.53 -1.56 -0.89
N TYR A 105 -18.10 -1.05 -2.04
CA TYR A 105 -17.04 -0.04 -2.13
C TYR A 105 -17.28 1.18 -1.24
N HIS A 106 -18.50 1.73 -1.22
CA HIS A 106 -18.85 2.88 -0.41
C HIS A 106 -18.77 2.64 1.11
N GLN A 107 -18.82 1.38 1.54
CA GLN A 107 -18.72 1.01 2.96
C GLN A 107 -17.27 0.83 3.42
N ALA A 108 -16.33 0.78 2.48
CA ALA A 108 -14.95 0.49 2.80
C ALA A 108 -14.33 1.43 3.83
N PRO A 109 -14.49 2.76 3.74
CA PRO A 109 -13.92 3.68 4.74
C PRO A 109 -14.45 3.46 6.15
N GLN A 110 -15.70 2.98 6.29
CA GLN A 110 -16.31 2.67 7.60
C GLN A 110 -15.77 1.36 8.18
N ASN A 111 -15.44 0.41 7.32
CA ASN A 111 -14.97 -0.91 7.74
C ASN A 111 -13.46 -0.95 8.05
N ILE A 112 -12.69 0.04 7.56
CA ILE A 112 -11.29 0.21 7.98
C ILE A 112 -11.28 0.50 9.48
N GLY A 113 -10.59 -0.32 10.25
CA GLY A 113 -10.55 -0.21 11.71
C GLY A 113 -11.63 -1.00 12.45
N LEU A 114 -12.63 -1.57 11.78
CA LEU A 114 -13.53 -2.56 12.38
C LEU A 114 -13.01 -3.99 12.21
N TYR A 115 -12.46 -4.28 11.05
CA TYR A 115 -11.98 -5.62 10.69
C TYR A 115 -10.52 -5.64 10.31
N GLU A 116 -9.98 -4.52 9.82
CA GLU A 116 -8.62 -4.42 9.29
C GLU A 116 -7.97 -3.09 9.67
N ASP A 117 -7.40 -3.02 10.87
CA ASP A 117 -6.50 -1.92 11.21
C ASP A 117 -5.13 -2.16 10.54
N PRO A 118 -4.71 -1.33 9.58
CA PRO A 118 -3.42 -1.53 8.95
C PRO A 118 -2.29 -1.14 9.90
N ASP A 119 -1.33 -2.05 10.09
CA ASP A 119 -0.07 -1.72 10.78
C ASP A 119 0.77 -0.79 9.92
N ILE A 120 0.77 -1.03 8.60
CA ILE A 120 1.50 -0.22 7.64
C ILE A 120 0.62 0.06 6.42
N VAL A 121 0.59 1.30 6.00
CA VAL A 121 -0.01 1.75 4.74
C VAL A 121 1.12 2.13 3.81
N VAL A 122 1.20 1.54 2.62
CA VAL A 122 2.21 1.85 1.62
C VAL A 122 1.50 2.30 0.35
N ILE A 123 1.76 3.52 -0.08
CA ILE A 123 1.09 4.12 -1.23
C ILE A 123 2.09 4.78 -2.18
N GLN A 124 1.78 4.79 -3.46
CA GLN A 124 2.53 5.58 -4.43
C GLN A 124 1.96 6.99 -4.50
N VAL A 125 2.84 8.00 -4.57
CA VAL A 125 2.46 9.41 -4.58
C VAL A 125 3.29 10.21 -5.58
N ALA A 126 2.77 11.37 -5.99
CA ALA A 126 3.57 12.36 -6.71
C ALA A 126 4.62 13.01 -5.78
N PRO A 127 5.66 13.68 -6.32
CA PRO A 127 6.65 14.37 -5.52
C PRO A 127 6.04 15.38 -4.54
N MET A 128 6.72 15.56 -3.40
CA MET A 128 6.31 16.53 -2.38
C MET A 128 6.18 17.93 -2.96
N ASP A 129 5.10 18.61 -2.65
CA ASP A 129 4.90 20.00 -3.07
C ASP A 129 5.59 21.00 -2.12
N LYS A 130 5.57 22.29 -2.49
CA LYS A 130 6.18 23.37 -1.70
C LYS A 130 5.61 23.56 -0.29
N ASN A 131 4.43 22.97 -0.03
CA ASN A 131 3.75 23.02 1.27
C ASN A 131 3.99 21.75 2.10
N GLY A 132 4.73 20.78 1.56
CA GLY A 132 5.05 19.52 2.24
C GLY A 132 4.02 18.41 2.03
N PHE A 133 3.08 18.57 1.07
CA PHE A 133 2.08 17.57 0.78
C PHE A 133 2.48 16.65 -0.38
N PHE A 134 2.09 15.38 -0.27
CA PHE A 134 2.22 14.37 -1.31
C PHE A 134 0.85 14.10 -1.93
N ASN A 135 0.68 14.39 -3.21
CA ASN A 135 -0.56 14.17 -3.93
C ASN A 135 -0.75 12.68 -4.26
N PHE A 136 -1.96 12.16 -4.07
CA PHE A 136 -2.30 10.75 -4.35
C PHE A 136 -2.32 10.39 -5.84
N SER A 137 -2.09 11.37 -6.72
CA SER A 137 -2.02 11.17 -8.15
C SER A 137 -3.32 10.57 -8.73
N THR A 138 -3.22 9.51 -9.51
CA THR A 138 -4.31 8.96 -10.33
C THR A 138 -5.29 8.07 -9.56
N SER A 139 -5.09 7.81 -8.28
CA SER A 139 -5.98 6.97 -7.49
C SER A 139 -6.06 7.43 -6.03
N CYS A 140 -7.07 8.20 -5.70
CA CYS A 140 -7.36 8.62 -4.33
C CYS A 140 -8.14 7.53 -3.56
N SER A 141 -9.32 7.16 -4.07
CA SER A 141 -10.14 6.06 -3.55
C SER A 141 -10.25 6.06 -2.01
N MET A 142 -9.96 4.94 -1.37
CA MET A 142 -9.94 4.77 0.09
C MET A 142 -8.60 5.12 0.74
N THR A 143 -7.61 5.50 -0.05
CA THR A 143 -6.25 5.80 0.41
C THR A 143 -6.23 6.80 1.58
N PRO A 144 -6.98 7.92 1.58
CA PRO A 144 -7.02 8.84 2.70
C PRO A 144 -7.52 8.20 3.99
N ALA A 145 -8.52 7.32 3.90
CA ALA A 145 -9.07 6.63 5.06
C ALA A 145 -8.05 5.65 5.66
N TYR A 146 -7.33 4.91 4.82
CA TYR A 146 -6.24 4.05 5.26
C TYR A 146 -5.10 4.83 5.89
N CYS A 147 -4.70 5.95 5.30
CA CYS A 147 -3.64 6.79 5.85
C CYS A 147 -4.00 7.34 7.24
N ARG A 148 -5.27 7.70 7.47
CA ARG A 148 -5.75 8.17 8.79
C ARG A 148 -5.79 7.05 9.85
N LYS A 149 -5.97 5.80 9.46
CA LYS A 149 -6.11 4.65 10.36
C LYS A 149 -4.81 3.85 10.54
N GLY A 150 -3.92 3.89 9.57
CA GLY A 150 -2.66 3.15 9.62
C GLY A 150 -1.74 3.63 10.75
N LYS A 151 -1.13 2.70 11.47
CA LYS A 151 -0.15 3.03 12.52
C LYS A 151 1.11 3.66 11.94
N LYS A 152 1.45 3.33 10.69
CA LYS A 152 2.56 3.91 9.94
C LYS A 152 2.18 4.07 8.47
N VAL A 153 2.53 5.21 7.90
CA VAL A 153 2.36 5.48 6.46
C VAL A 153 3.74 5.57 5.82
N ILE A 154 3.92 4.85 4.71
CA ILE A 154 5.10 4.89 3.85
C ILE A 154 4.65 5.37 2.48
N VAL A 155 5.30 6.40 1.96
CA VAL A 155 5.04 6.88 0.61
C VAL A 155 6.18 6.48 -0.33
N GLU A 156 5.84 5.80 -1.43
CA GLU A 156 6.75 5.52 -2.54
C GLU A 156 6.62 6.67 -3.54
N VAL A 157 7.59 7.57 -3.55
CA VAL A 157 7.55 8.76 -4.41
C VAL A 157 7.89 8.39 -5.85
N ASN A 158 6.95 8.63 -6.75
CA ASN A 158 7.14 8.44 -8.18
C ASN A 158 7.24 9.81 -8.88
N VAL A 159 8.43 10.15 -9.36
CA VAL A 159 8.69 11.42 -10.05
C VAL A 159 7.92 11.59 -11.36
N HIS A 160 7.38 10.51 -11.92
CA HIS A 160 6.56 10.51 -13.13
C HIS A 160 5.05 10.53 -12.82
N ALA A 161 4.65 10.43 -11.54
CA ALA A 161 3.25 10.47 -11.17
C ALA A 161 2.70 11.90 -11.35
N PRO A 162 1.59 12.09 -12.09
CA PRO A 162 1.01 13.40 -12.26
C PRO A 162 0.37 13.88 -10.96
N LYS A 163 0.41 15.20 -10.73
CA LYS A 163 -0.43 15.81 -9.71
C LYS A 163 -1.85 15.91 -10.23
N CYS A 164 -2.79 15.26 -9.55
CA CYS A 164 -4.21 15.29 -9.89
C CYS A 164 -4.97 16.09 -8.85
N LEU A 165 -5.78 17.05 -9.32
CA LEU A 165 -6.67 17.81 -8.44
C LEU A 165 -7.96 17.01 -8.23
N GLY A 166 -8.40 16.86 -7.01
CA GLY A 166 -9.54 16.00 -6.68
C GLY A 166 -10.38 16.45 -5.48
N GLY A 167 -10.08 17.61 -4.92
CA GLY A 167 -10.83 18.17 -3.79
C GLY A 167 -10.08 18.09 -2.46
N LEU A 168 -10.82 17.94 -1.36
CA LEU A 168 -10.27 18.09 0.00
C LEU A 168 -9.29 16.96 0.41
N ASP A 169 -9.42 15.78 -0.15
CA ASP A 169 -8.64 14.58 0.21
C ASP A 169 -7.65 14.14 -0.90
N GLU A 170 -7.11 15.10 -1.67
CA GLU A 170 -6.23 14.79 -2.80
C GLU A 170 -4.76 14.53 -2.41
N ALA A 171 -4.40 14.76 -1.17
CA ALA A 171 -3.01 14.68 -0.71
C ALA A 171 -2.89 14.34 0.79
N ILE A 172 -1.70 13.95 1.19
CA ILE A 172 -1.29 13.67 2.55
C ILE A 172 -0.02 14.46 2.91
#